data_e984f2a14d2108442d5accd7f1a71d60
#
_entry.id   e984f2a14d2108442d5accd7f1a71d60
#
_cell.length_a   1.000
_cell.length_b   1.000
_cell.length_c   1.000
_cell.angle_alpha   90.00
_cell.angle_beta   90.00
_cell.angle_gamma   90.00
#
_symmetry.space_group_name_H-M   'P 1'
#
loop_
_entity.id
_entity.type
_entity.pdbx_description
1 polymer ?
#
loop_
_entity_poly.entity_id
_entity_poly.type
_entity_poly.pdbx_seq_one_letter_code
_entity_poly.pdbx_strand_id
1 'polypeptide(L)'
;GVHCNGWKKKSDEFYFFFAKRSKHLNDFPNLYDNLVGGGQPSGISIYENLKKEAFEEAGIFQLKKKYITKGNTINYFHNHKNFAFSGIIFVYDYEIYKDINFKNMDGEVESFYCISVDKLFTLLEKKKLKPNAIISIADFFLRNLSEYFPKKGILEIKNILKND
;
A
#
# COMPACT_ATOMS: atom_id res chain seq x y z
N GLY A 1 -3.49 -2.84 10.92
CA GLY A 1 -3.33 -3.67 9.71
C GLY A 1 -1.92 -3.63 9.15
N VAL A 2 -1.60 -4.56 8.26
CA VAL A 2 -0.35 -4.58 7.50
C VAL A 2 -0.62 -4.08 6.08
N HIS A 3 0.24 -3.22 5.55
CA HIS A 3 0.18 -2.72 4.17
C HIS A 3 1.55 -2.87 3.50
N CYS A 4 1.57 -3.40 2.30
CA CYS A 4 2.78 -3.62 1.54
C CYS A 4 2.75 -2.93 0.18
N ASN A 5 3.62 -1.95 0.01
CA ASN A 5 3.85 -1.31 -1.27
C ASN A 5 4.66 -2.25 -2.17
N GLY A 6 4.08 -2.74 -3.25
CA GLY A 6 4.84 -3.39 -4.31
C GLY A 6 5.46 -2.34 -5.22
N TRP A 7 6.76 -2.43 -5.49
CA TRP A 7 7.43 -1.45 -6.33
C TRP A 7 8.55 -2.05 -7.16
N LYS A 8 8.92 -1.39 -8.24
CA LYS A 8 10.14 -1.66 -9.00
C LYS A 8 10.70 -0.37 -9.58
N LYS A 9 12.01 -0.35 -9.83
CA LYS A 9 12.69 0.71 -10.56
C LYS A 9 13.10 0.19 -11.94
N LYS A 10 12.84 0.98 -12.99
CA LYS A 10 13.26 0.69 -14.35
C LYS A 10 13.75 1.99 -14.98
N SER A 11 15.00 2.02 -15.45
CA SER A 11 15.61 3.20 -16.10
C SER A 11 15.36 4.50 -15.33
N ASP A 12 15.67 4.50 -14.03
CA ASP A 12 15.47 5.61 -13.09
C ASP A 12 14.01 6.01 -12.79
N GLU A 13 13.02 5.38 -13.38
CA GLU A 13 11.62 5.59 -13.05
C GLU A 13 11.11 4.55 -12.05
N PHE A 14 10.27 5.00 -11.12
CA PHE A 14 9.59 4.14 -10.17
C PHE A 14 8.20 3.74 -10.67
N TYR A 15 7.90 2.47 -10.51
CA TYR A 15 6.61 1.87 -10.79
C TYR A 15 6.07 1.21 -9.53
N PHE A 16 4.77 1.35 -9.31
CA PHE A 16 4.07 0.76 -8.18
C PHE A 16 3.06 -0.27 -8.64
N PHE A 17 2.93 -1.32 -7.85
CA PHE A 17 1.94 -2.36 -8.06
C PHE A 17 0.77 -2.15 -7.12
N PHE A 18 -0.42 -2.04 -7.67
CA PHE A 18 -1.67 -1.87 -6.96
C PHE A 18 -2.62 -3.02 -7.23
N ALA A 19 -3.35 -3.40 -6.19
CA ALA A 19 -4.50 -4.29 -6.27
C ALA A 19 -5.77 -3.44 -6.44
N LYS A 20 -6.57 -3.71 -7.46
CA LYS A 20 -7.90 -3.10 -7.57
C LYS A 20 -8.89 -3.94 -6.78
N ARG A 21 -9.51 -3.34 -5.80
CA ARG A 21 -10.47 -3.99 -4.91
C ARG A 21 -11.71 -4.44 -5.66
N SER A 22 -12.19 -5.63 -5.32
CA SER A 22 -13.41 -6.19 -5.90
C SER A 22 -14.60 -5.24 -5.68
N LYS A 23 -15.49 -5.16 -6.68
CA LYS A 23 -16.73 -4.40 -6.60
C LYS A 23 -17.73 -4.94 -5.58
N HIS A 24 -17.54 -6.17 -5.13
CA HIS A 24 -18.43 -6.84 -4.17
C HIS A 24 -18.06 -6.59 -2.71
N LEU A 25 -16.93 -5.93 -2.44
CA LEU A 25 -16.55 -5.57 -1.07
C LEU A 25 -17.45 -4.48 -0.49
N ASN A 26 -17.75 -4.59 0.79
CA ASN A 26 -18.57 -3.61 1.51
C ASN A 26 -17.85 -2.26 1.68
N ASP A 27 -16.52 -2.31 1.90
CA ASP A 27 -15.71 -1.14 2.16
C ASP A 27 -14.78 -0.84 1.00
N PHE A 28 -14.84 0.41 0.53
CA PHE A 28 -13.99 0.93 -0.54
C PHE A 28 -13.95 0.06 -1.81
N PRO A 29 -15.11 -0.40 -2.37
CA PRO A 29 -15.13 -1.19 -3.60
C PRO A 29 -14.57 -0.38 -4.78
N ASN A 30 -13.98 -1.07 -5.74
CA ASN A 30 -13.41 -0.49 -6.97
C ASN A 30 -12.26 0.52 -6.78
N LEU A 31 -11.80 0.77 -5.54
CA LEU A 31 -10.61 1.57 -5.31
C LEU A 31 -9.34 0.75 -5.50
N TYR A 32 -8.24 1.44 -5.73
CA TYR A 32 -6.90 0.84 -5.73
C TYR A 32 -6.37 0.79 -4.29
N ASP A 33 -5.85 -0.36 -3.91
CA ASP A 33 -5.16 -0.60 -2.64
C ASP A 33 -3.68 -0.91 -2.89
N ASN A 34 -2.87 -0.96 -1.84
CA ASN A 34 -1.50 -1.47 -1.94
C ASN A 34 -1.49 -2.86 -2.60
N LEU A 35 -0.33 -3.33 -3.02
CA LEU A 35 -0.19 -4.69 -3.57
C LEU A 35 -0.76 -5.74 -2.62
N VAL A 36 -0.56 -5.53 -1.33
CA VAL A 36 -1.09 -6.36 -0.24
C VAL A 36 -1.54 -5.45 0.90
N GLY A 37 -2.71 -5.71 1.49
CA GLY A 37 -3.18 -4.95 2.64
C GLY A 37 -4.30 -5.62 3.41
N GLY A 38 -4.01 -6.09 4.62
CA GLY A 38 -4.97 -6.80 5.45
C GLY A 38 -4.98 -6.38 6.92
N GLY A 39 -6.03 -6.79 7.62
CA GLY A 39 -6.17 -6.63 9.06
C GLY A 39 -5.13 -7.44 9.82
N GLN A 40 -4.68 -6.96 10.98
CA GLN A 40 -3.77 -7.71 11.85
C GLN A 40 -4.58 -8.56 12.84
N PRO A 41 -4.66 -9.89 12.66
CA PRO A 41 -5.33 -10.74 13.62
C PRO A 41 -4.49 -10.94 14.89
N SER A 42 -5.15 -11.27 15.98
CA SER A 42 -4.47 -11.65 17.21
C SER A 42 -3.75 -13.00 17.05
N GLY A 43 -2.65 -13.16 17.75
CA GLY A 43 -1.94 -14.44 17.87
C GLY A 43 -0.90 -14.73 16.79
N ILE A 44 -0.76 -13.89 15.76
CA ILE A 44 0.33 -14.02 14.78
C ILE A 44 1.17 -12.73 14.71
N SER A 45 2.44 -12.88 14.35
CA SER A 45 3.31 -11.72 14.16
C SER A 45 2.90 -10.94 12.93
N ILE A 46 3.26 -9.63 12.90
CA ILE A 46 2.99 -8.75 11.75
C ILE A 46 3.61 -9.31 10.45
N TYR A 47 4.80 -9.91 10.56
CA TYR A 47 5.46 -10.48 9.39
C TYR A 47 4.79 -11.78 8.90
N GLU A 48 4.26 -12.60 9.80
CA GLU A 48 3.47 -13.78 9.44
C GLU A 48 2.17 -13.37 8.77
N ASN A 49 1.52 -12.33 9.29
CA ASN A 49 0.33 -11.77 8.65
C ASN A 49 0.67 -11.22 7.25
N LEU A 50 1.77 -10.48 7.10
CA LEU A 50 2.22 -10.03 5.78
C LEU A 50 2.36 -11.18 4.77
N LYS A 51 2.94 -12.31 5.19
CA LYS A 51 3.08 -13.50 4.33
C LYS A 51 1.72 -14.11 3.97
N LYS A 52 0.83 -14.18 4.96
CA LYS A 52 -0.53 -14.69 4.79
C LYS A 52 -1.29 -13.85 3.75
N GLU A 53 -1.37 -12.54 3.98
CA GLU A 53 -2.07 -11.61 3.09
C GLU A 53 -1.43 -11.57 1.68
N ALA A 54 -0.11 -11.65 1.58
CA ALA A 54 0.59 -11.71 0.29
C ALA A 54 0.23 -12.96 -0.52
N PHE A 55 -0.03 -14.07 0.15
CA PHE A 55 -0.52 -15.28 -0.49
C PHE A 55 -2.00 -15.14 -0.88
N GLU A 56 -2.86 -14.73 0.05
CA GLU A 56 -4.31 -14.69 -0.14
C GLU A 56 -4.72 -13.64 -1.19
N GLU A 57 -4.20 -12.42 -1.09
CA GLU A 57 -4.58 -11.34 -2.00
C GLU A 57 -3.79 -11.35 -3.32
N ALA A 58 -2.51 -11.71 -3.31
CA ALA A 58 -1.64 -11.57 -4.50
C ALA A 58 -1.03 -12.87 -5.02
N GLY A 59 -1.29 -14.02 -4.40
CA GLY A 59 -0.75 -15.31 -4.81
C GLY A 59 0.78 -15.40 -4.66
N ILE A 60 1.37 -14.61 -3.75
CA ILE A 60 2.81 -14.61 -3.51
C ILE A 60 3.13 -15.69 -2.48
N PHE A 61 3.52 -16.87 -2.95
CA PHE A 61 3.85 -18.01 -2.08
C PHE A 61 5.06 -17.78 -1.19
N GLN A 62 6.01 -16.98 -1.62
CA GLN A 62 7.23 -16.73 -0.88
C GLN A 62 7.73 -15.30 -1.04
N LEU A 63 7.56 -14.52 0.00
CA LEU A 63 8.20 -13.21 0.14
C LEU A 63 9.69 -13.39 0.48
N LYS A 64 10.60 -12.96 -0.40
CA LYS A 64 12.04 -13.03 -0.15
C LYS A 64 12.49 -11.86 0.72
N LYS A 65 12.94 -12.15 1.95
CA LYS A 65 13.35 -11.14 2.96
C LYS A 65 14.27 -10.05 2.42
N LYS A 66 15.22 -10.41 1.54
CA LYS A 66 16.20 -9.45 0.99
C LYS A 66 15.58 -8.34 0.13
N TYR A 67 14.34 -8.51 -0.33
CA TYR A 67 13.58 -7.53 -1.12
C TYR A 67 12.46 -6.86 -0.33
N ILE A 68 12.40 -7.13 0.98
CA ILE A 68 11.42 -6.52 1.87
C ILE A 68 12.12 -5.48 2.74
N THR A 69 11.59 -4.27 2.74
CA THR A 69 11.98 -3.20 3.65
C THR A 69 10.81 -2.91 4.58
N LYS A 70 11.07 -2.82 5.88
CA LYS A 70 10.09 -2.36 6.85
C LYS A 70 10.03 -0.83 6.80
N GLY A 71 8.85 -0.29 6.57
CA GLY A 71 8.55 1.12 6.68
C GLY A 71 8.20 1.54 8.11
N ASN A 72 7.54 2.69 8.25
CA ASN A 72 7.10 3.19 9.54
C ASN A 72 5.84 2.47 10.04
N THR A 73 5.61 2.60 11.34
CA THR A 73 4.33 2.28 11.96
C THR A 73 3.57 3.59 12.11
N ILE A 74 2.39 3.66 11.54
CA ILE A 74 1.63 4.91 11.41
C ILE A 74 0.26 4.71 12.05
N ASN A 75 -0.07 5.56 13.01
CA ASN A 75 -1.44 5.69 13.49
C ASN A 75 -2.25 6.45 12.48
N TYR A 76 -3.51 6.10 12.32
CA TYR A 76 -4.40 6.85 11.43
C TYR A 76 -5.80 6.98 12.01
N PHE A 77 -6.44 8.07 11.63
CA PHE A 77 -7.84 8.34 11.91
C PHE A 77 -8.50 8.92 10.67
N HIS A 78 -9.64 8.39 10.27
CA HIS A 78 -10.44 9.02 9.22
C HIS A 78 -11.94 8.75 9.41
N ASN A 79 -12.74 9.67 8.94
CA ASN A 79 -14.18 9.54 8.89
C ASN A 79 -14.62 9.05 7.51
N HIS A 80 -15.42 8.01 7.46
CA HIS A 80 -16.04 7.53 6.24
C HIS A 80 -17.52 7.22 6.48
N LYS A 81 -18.40 7.89 5.72
CA LYS A 81 -19.84 7.85 5.94
C LYS A 81 -20.17 8.29 7.40
N ASN A 82 -20.82 7.43 8.18
CA ASN A 82 -21.21 7.68 9.58
C ASN A 82 -20.27 7.00 10.59
N PHE A 83 -19.12 6.52 10.15
CA PHE A 83 -18.17 5.79 10.97
C PHE A 83 -16.82 6.51 11.04
N ALA A 84 -16.24 6.50 12.23
CA ALA A 84 -14.85 6.88 12.45
C ALA A 84 -13.98 5.63 12.46
N PHE A 85 -12.96 5.63 11.64
CA PHE A 85 -11.96 4.55 11.59
C PHE A 85 -10.66 5.04 12.20
N SER A 86 -10.17 4.33 13.20
CA SER A 86 -8.83 4.53 13.74
C SER A 86 -8.07 3.22 13.76
N GLY A 87 -6.77 3.29 13.63
CA GLY A 87 -5.97 2.07 13.66
C GLY A 87 -4.48 2.35 13.47
N ILE A 88 -3.74 1.26 13.40
CA ILE A 88 -2.30 1.27 13.19
C ILE A 88 -1.99 0.56 11.87
N ILE A 89 -1.21 1.21 11.02
CA ILE A 89 -0.68 0.63 9.78
C ILE A 89 0.78 0.28 9.99
N PHE A 90 1.13 -0.99 9.79
CA PHE A 90 2.51 -1.46 9.69
C PHE A 90 2.90 -1.49 8.21
N VAL A 91 3.71 -0.52 7.79
CA VAL A 91 4.12 -0.38 6.39
C VAL A 91 5.28 -1.30 6.07
N TYR A 92 5.18 -1.95 4.93
CA TYR A 92 6.26 -2.70 4.28
C TYR A 92 6.36 -2.30 2.81
N ASP A 93 7.55 -2.44 2.27
CA ASP A 93 7.82 -2.29 0.84
C ASP A 93 8.40 -3.59 0.32
N TYR A 94 7.92 -4.05 -0.81
CA TYR A 94 8.43 -5.23 -1.50
C TYR A 94 8.90 -4.87 -2.89
N GLU A 95 10.20 -4.97 -3.11
CA GLU A 95 10.77 -4.80 -4.44
C GLU A 95 10.44 -5.99 -5.34
N ILE A 96 9.77 -5.72 -6.44
CA ILE A 96 9.41 -6.74 -7.43
C ILE A 96 10.61 -6.95 -8.35
N TYR A 97 11.49 -7.83 -7.93
CA TYR A 97 12.81 -8.10 -8.54
C TYR A 97 12.74 -8.99 -9.80
N LYS A 98 11.58 -9.57 -10.08
CA LYS A 98 11.30 -10.39 -11.26
C LYS A 98 9.84 -10.25 -11.64
N ASP A 99 9.49 -10.69 -12.83
CA ASP A 99 8.08 -10.73 -13.22
C ASP A 99 7.33 -11.76 -12.38
N ILE A 100 6.26 -11.29 -11.73
CA ILE A 100 5.36 -12.08 -10.90
C ILE A 100 3.98 -12.02 -11.54
N ASN A 101 3.41 -13.18 -11.80
CA ASN A 101 2.01 -13.28 -12.18
C ASN A 101 1.16 -13.27 -10.91
N PHE A 102 0.71 -12.09 -10.50
CA PHE A 102 -0.15 -11.93 -9.34
C PHE A 102 -1.50 -12.61 -9.58
N LYS A 103 -1.98 -13.29 -8.56
CA LYS A 103 -3.24 -14.01 -8.60
C LYS A 103 -4.01 -13.82 -7.31
N ASN A 104 -5.21 -13.30 -7.40
CA ASN A 104 -6.14 -13.25 -6.29
C ASN A 104 -6.57 -14.67 -5.89
N MET A 105 -6.47 -15.01 -4.60
CA MET A 105 -6.80 -16.34 -4.08
C MET A 105 -8.06 -16.32 -3.19
N ASP A 106 -8.49 -15.17 -2.68
CA ASP A 106 -9.61 -15.00 -1.73
C ASP A 106 -10.83 -14.28 -2.30
N GLY A 107 -10.71 -13.67 -3.49
CA GLY A 107 -11.79 -12.93 -4.14
C GLY A 107 -11.87 -11.44 -3.79
N GLU A 108 -10.97 -10.92 -2.95
CA GLU A 108 -10.96 -9.50 -2.56
C GLU A 108 -10.39 -8.59 -3.64
N VAL A 109 -9.53 -9.11 -4.51
CA VAL A 109 -8.88 -8.36 -5.60
C VAL A 109 -9.49 -8.71 -6.95
N GLU A 110 -9.88 -7.70 -7.72
CA GLU A 110 -10.38 -7.85 -9.10
C GLU A 110 -9.22 -8.01 -10.10
N SER A 111 -8.18 -7.18 -9.97
CA SER A 111 -7.07 -7.12 -10.93
C SER A 111 -5.86 -6.38 -10.35
N PHE A 112 -4.69 -6.58 -10.97
CA PHE A 112 -3.44 -5.92 -10.58
C PHE A 112 -2.95 -4.97 -11.67
N TYR A 113 -2.34 -3.88 -11.24
CA TYR A 113 -1.83 -2.83 -12.12
C TYR A 113 -0.41 -2.45 -11.72
N CYS A 114 0.47 -2.34 -12.71
CA CYS A 114 1.78 -1.73 -12.57
C CYS A 114 1.71 -0.34 -13.19
N ILE A 115 1.88 0.70 -12.40
CA ILE A 115 1.70 2.09 -12.83
C ILE A 115 2.91 2.94 -12.48
N SER A 116 3.19 3.95 -13.31
CA SER A 116 4.22 4.96 -13.07
C SER A 116 3.79 5.94 -11.97
N VAL A 117 4.75 6.71 -11.46
CA VAL A 117 4.49 7.79 -10.47
C VAL A 117 3.48 8.81 -11.02
N ASP A 118 3.59 9.23 -12.28
CA ASP A 118 2.65 10.18 -12.88
C ASP A 118 1.21 9.67 -12.90
N LYS A 119 1.06 8.38 -13.23
CA LYS A 119 -0.26 7.75 -13.19
C LYS A 119 -0.79 7.62 -11.77
N LEU A 120 0.08 7.38 -10.78
CA LEU A 120 -0.29 7.38 -9.38
C LEU A 120 -0.84 8.73 -8.93
N PHE A 121 -0.18 9.85 -9.29
CA PHE A 121 -0.71 11.19 -9.01
C PHE A 121 -2.08 11.44 -9.67
N THR A 122 -2.26 10.97 -10.90
CA THR A 122 -3.59 11.03 -11.55
C THR A 122 -4.67 10.26 -10.77
N LEU A 123 -4.33 9.11 -10.19
CA LEU A 123 -5.27 8.34 -9.37
C LEU A 123 -5.57 9.02 -8.03
N LEU A 124 -4.58 9.69 -7.42
CA LEU A 124 -4.75 10.50 -6.21
C LEU A 124 -5.71 11.67 -6.46
N GLU A 125 -5.49 12.46 -7.51
CA GLU A 125 -6.37 13.57 -7.90
C GLU A 125 -7.80 13.11 -8.14
N LYS A 126 -7.98 11.97 -8.79
CA LYS A 126 -9.30 11.37 -9.05
C LYS A 126 -9.90 10.64 -7.84
N LYS A 127 -9.25 10.67 -6.68
CA LYS A 127 -9.70 9.98 -5.44
C LYS A 127 -9.98 8.49 -5.68
N LYS A 128 -9.11 7.83 -6.45
CA LYS A 128 -9.25 6.40 -6.80
C LYS A 128 -8.45 5.46 -5.91
N LEU A 129 -7.70 6.00 -4.94
CA LEU A 129 -6.95 5.19 -3.97
C LEU A 129 -7.71 5.06 -2.65
N LYS A 130 -7.61 3.90 -2.02
CA LYS A 130 -8.10 3.67 -0.66
C LYS A 130 -7.29 4.53 0.32
N PRO A 131 -7.90 5.14 1.35
CA PRO A 131 -7.21 6.02 2.28
C PRO A 131 -5.93 5.43 2.89
N ASN A 132 -6.00 4.20 3.38
CA ASN A 132 -4.84 3.53 3.98
C ASN A 132 -3.69 3.30 2.97
N ALA A 133 -4.02 3.05 1.71
CA ALA A 133 -3.02 2.95 0.65
C ALA A 133 -2.31 4.28 0.39
N ILE A 134 -3.02 5.40 0.49
CA ILE A 134 -2.43 6.74 0.36
C ILE A 134 -1.40 6.96 1.47
N ILE A 135 -1.73 6.63 2.72
CA ILE A 135 -0.84 6.78 3.88
C ILE A 135 0.42 5.93 3.70
N SER A 136 0.26 4.67 3.31
CA SER A 136 1.37 3.74 3.08
C SER A 136 2.30 4.20 1.95
N ILE A 137 1.74 4.69 0.85
CA ILE A 137 2.51 5.24 -0.28
C ILE A 137 3.22 6.55 0.11
N ALA A 138 2.57 7.43 0.86
CA ALA A 138 3.19 8.66 1.35
C ALA A 138 4.43 8.36 2.21
N ASP A 139 4.36 7.35 3.07
CA ASP A 139 5.50 6.87 3.83
C ASP A 139 6.65 6.39 2.93
N PHE A 140 6.33 5.63 1.88
CA PHE A 140 7.34 5.20 0.89
C PHE A 140 8.04 6.40 0.24
N PHE A 141 7.27 7.39 -0.23
CA PHE A 141 7.82 8.58 -0.86
C PHE A 141 8.72 9.38 0.09
N LEU A 142 8.32 9.55 1.33
CA LEU A 142 9.13 10.27 2.32
C LEU A 142 10.47 9.58 2.61
N ARG A 143 10.50 8.27 2.60
CA ARG A 143 11.72 7.49 2.90
C ARG A 143 12.64 7.34 1.69
N ASN A 144 12.09 7.20 0.48
CA ASN A 144 12.83 6.77 -0.68
C ASN A 144 12.92 7.81 -1.80
N LEU A 145 12.02 8.79 -1.84
CA LEU A 145 11.85 9.72 -2.95
C LEU A 145 11.73 11.18 -2.48
N SER A 146 12.13 11.48 -1.25
CA SER A 146 11.98 12.84 -0.70
C SER A 146 12.75 13.90 -1.47
N GLU A 147 13.84 13.54 -2.15
CA GLU A 147 14.64 14.44 -2.99
C GLU A 147 13.89 14.92 -4.25
N TYR A 148 12.88 14.19 -4.70
CA TYR A 148 12.07 14.54 -5.87
C TYR A 148 10.93 15.52 -5.55
N PHE A 149 10.71 15.85 -4.28
CA PHE A 149 9.62 16.70 -3.85
C PHE A 149 10.11 18.06 -3.31
N PRO A 150 9.36 19.15 -3.56
CA PRO A 150 9.64 20.42 -2.91
C PRO A 150 9.63 20.26 -1.39
N LYS A 151 10.57 20.93 -0.69
CA LYS A 151 10.66 20.88 0.79
C LYS A 151 9.32 21.15 1.49
N LYS A 152 8.50 22.06 0.94
CA LYS A 152 7.18 22.38 1.46
C LYS A 152 6.24 21.16 1.39
N GLY A 153 6.18 20.46 0.26
CA GLY A 153 5.34 19.26 0.10
C GLY A 153 5.76 18.14 1.04
N ILE A 154 7.07 17.92 1.23
CA ILE A 154 7.59 16.96 2.21
C ILE A 154 7.14 17.32 3.62
N LEU A 155 7.20 18.60 3.99
CA LEU A 155 6.77 19.05 5.31
C LEU A 155 5.26 18.85 5.52
N GLU A 156 4.45 19.13 4.51
CA GLU A 156 3.01 18.90 4.54
C GLU A 156 2.68 17.42 4.73
N ILE A 157 3.30 16.52 3.97
CA ILE A 157 3.11 15.08 4.14
C ILE A 157 3.57 14.62 5.53
N LYS A 158 4.73 15.09 6.01
CA LYS A 158 5.23 14.77 7.36
C LYS A 158 4.27 15.24 8.45
N ASN A 159 3.65 16.39 8.28
CA ASN A 159 2.66 16.91 9.24
C ASN A 159 1.39 16.06 9.23
N ILE A 160 0.90 15.64 8.06
CA ILE A 160 -0.24 14.74 7.94
C ILE A 160 0.03 13.41 8.64
N LEU A 161 1.22 12.84 8.48
CA LEU A 161 1.61 11.57 9.10
C LEU A 161 1.97 11.68 10.59
N LYS A 162 2.14 12.90 11.16
CA LYS A 162 2.47 13.13 12.55
C LYS A 162 1.27 13.61 13.40
N ASN A 163 0.23 14.11 12.76
CA ASN A 163 -0.93 14.69 13.43
C ASN A 163 -1.97 13.64 13.83
N ASP A 164 -1.47 12.57 14.47
CA ASP A 164 -2.35 11.62 15.17
C ASP A 164 -1.80 11.28 16.56
#